data_76c830782ab126e0d28e06bbb53c078c
#
_entry.id   76c830782ab126e0d28e06bbb53c078c
#
_cell.length_a   1.000
_cell.length_b   1.000
_cell.length_c   1.000
_cell.angle_alpha   90.00
_cell.angle_beta   90.00
_cell.angle_gamma   90.00
#
_symmetry.space_group_name_H-M   'P 1'
#
loop_
_entity.id
_entity.type
_entity.pdbx_description
1 polymer ?
#
loop_
_entity_poly.entity_id
_entity_poly.type
_entity_poly.pdbx_seq_one_letter_code
_entity_poly.pdbx_strand_id
1 'polypeptide(L)'
;MRLSSGEIELLKATLKKLDANAELYLFGSRVDDTKKGGDIDLLLISDILDKTSKRALRLAFFERFGEQKIDILLDDGEFIEPFHKLAFERGIKL
;
A
#
# COMPACT_ATOMS: atom_id res chain seq x y z
N MET A 1 9.96 7.34 -7.42
CA MET A 1 9.19 6.22 -6.84
C MET A 1 9.84 4.91 -7.24
N ARG A 2 10.01 4.00 -6.27
CA ARG A 2 10.76 2.76 -6.48
C ARG A 2 9.88 1.51 -6.37
N LEU A 3 8.81 1.47 -7.17
CA LEU A 3 8.01 0.28 -7.42
C LEU A 3 7.94 0.09 -8.92
N SER A 4 8.08 -1.16 -9.37
CA SER A 4 7.95 -1.46 -10.79
C SER A 4 6.48 -1.39 -11.22
N SER A 5 6.24 -1.24 -12.51
CA SER A 5 4.88 -1.23 -13.04
C SER A 5 4.16 -2.54 -12.75
N GLY A 6 4.86 -3.67 -12.81
CA GLY A 6 4.29 -4.97 -12.48
C GLY A 6 3.88 -5.10 -11.04
N GLU A 7 4.68 -4.56 -10.12
CA GLU A 7 4.34 -4.54 -8.70
C GLU A 7 3.11 -3.69 -8.43
N ILE A 8 3.06 -2.51 -9.05
CA ILE A 8 1.90 -1.61 -8.91
C ILE A 8 0.64 -2.27 -9.45
N GLU A 9 0.72 -2.88 -10.63
CA GLU A 9 -0.42 -3.55 -11.24
C GLU A 9 -0.97 -4.69 -10.38
N LEU A 10 -0.07 -5.50 -9.81
CA LEU A 10 -0.48 -6.59 -8.95
C LEU A 10 -1.20 -6.07 -7.71
N LEU A 11 -0.63 -5.06 -7.05
CA LEU A 11 -1.21 -4.50 -5.84
C LEU A 11 -2.59 -3.90 -6.12
N LYS A 12 -2.71 -3.14 -7.20
CA LYS A 12 -3.98 -2.51 -7.56
C LYS A 12 -5.04 -3.54 -7.96
N ALA A 13 -4.66 -4.55 -8.74
CA ALA A 13 -5.59 -5.58 -9.16
C ALA A 13 -6.09 -6.40 -7.98
N THR A 14 -5.21 -6.75 -7.05
CA THR A 14 -5.58 -7.50 -5.85
C THR A 14 -6.51 -6.66 -4.98
N LEU A 15 -6.16 -5.40 -4.76
CA LEU A 15 -6.96 -4.49 -3.95
C LEU A 15 -8.37 -4.29 -4.54
N LYS A 16 -8.45 -4.15 -5.85
CA LYS A 16 -9.73 -3.95 -6.52
C LYS A 16 -10.68 -5.12 -6.34
N LYS A 17 -10.15 -6.33 -6.24
CA LYS A 17 -10.98 -7.52 -5.97
C LYS A 17 -11.52 -7.52 -4.55
N LEU A 18 -10.79 -6.93 -3.61
CA LEU A 18 -11.20 -6.87 -2.21
C LEU A 18 -12.19 -5.73 -1.97
N ASP A 19 -11.95 -4.58 -2.59
CA ASP A 19 -12.81 -3.39 -2.52
C ASP A 19 -12.54 -2.53 -3.74
N ALA A 20 -13.48 -2.50 -4.67
CA ALA A 20 -13.34 -1.74 -5.92
C ALA A 20 -13.21 -0.24 -5.69
N ASN A 21 -13.65 0.26 -4.54
CA ASN A 21 -13.59 1.68 -4.21
C ASN A 21 -12.39 2.07 -3.35
N ALA A 22 -11.57 1.09 -2.95
CA ALA A 22 -10.41 1.38 -2.12
C ALA A 22 -9.36 2.17 -2.91
N GLU A 23 -8.64 3.02 -2.17
CA GLU A 23 -7.52 3.79 -2.73
C GLU A 23 -6.20 3.27 -2.16
N LEU A 24 -5.15 3.35 -2.96
CA LEU A 24 -3.83 2.83 -2.61
C LEU A 24 -2.80 3.93 -2.77
N TYR A 25 -2.01 4.14 -1.73
CA TYR A 25 -0.93 5.13 -1.71
C TYR A 25 0.38 4.48 -1.31
N LEU A 26 1.47 4.89 -1.93
CA LEU A 26 2.82 4.55 -1.52
C LEU A 26 3.39 5.69 -0.69
N PHE A 27 3.94 5.39 0.48
CA PHE A 27 4.60 6.42 1.29
C PHE A 27 5.95 5.88 1.78
N GLY A 28 6.66 6.68 2.57
CA GLY A 28 7.93 6.25 3.13
C GLY A 28 9.10 6.32 2.16
N SER A 29 10.12 5.49 2.39
CA SER A 29 11.40 5.61 1.68
C SER A 29 11.31 5.33 0.18
N ARG A 30 10.36 4.52 -0.26
CA ARG A 30 10.21 4.17 -1.68
C ARG A 30 9.64 5.30 -2.54
N VAL A 31 9.13 6.35 -1.92
CA VAL A 31 8.70 7.55 -2.62
C VAL A 31 9.91 8.31 -3.16
N ASP A 32 11.05 8.22 -2.47
CA ASP A 32 12.29 8.94 -2.83
C ASP A 32 13.20 8.03 -3.68
N ASP A 33 13.39 8.39 -4.94
CA ASP A 33 14.21 7.63 -5.88
C ASP A 33 15.70 7.66 -5.54
N THR A 34 16.14 8.60 -4.71
CA THR A 34 17.55 8.73 -4.34
C THR A 34 17.97 7.74 -3.25
N LYS A 35 16.99 7.17 -2.54
CA LYS A 35 17.28 6.19 -1.48
C LYS A 35 17.31 4.79 -2.04
N LYS A 36 18.16 3.94 -1.46
CA LYS A 36 18.29 2.54 -1.87
C LYS A 36 17.64 1.62 -0.83
N GLY A 37 17.06 0.51 -1.30
CA GLY A 37 16.43 -0.47 -0.42
C GLY A 37 15.20 0.07 0.26
N GLY A 38 14.97 -0.42 1.47
CA GLY A 38 13.83 0.01 2.27
C GLY A 38 12.60 -0.86 2.07
N ASP A 39 11.72 -0.80 3.07
CA ASP A 39 10.48 -1.54 3.05
C ASP A 39 9.48 -0.87 2.11
N ILE A 40 8.49 -1.64 1.70
CA ILE A 40 7.36 -1.08 0.97
C ILE A 40 6.34 -0.63 2.00
N ASP A 41 5.99 0.65 2.00
CA ASP A 41 5.01 1.21 2.91
C ASP A 41 3.77 1.63 2.13
N LEU A 42 2.64 1.02 2.44
CA LEU A 42 1.39 1.25 1.74
C LEU A 42 0.32 1.80 2.68
N LEU A 43 -0.50 2.70 2.16
CA LEU A 43 -1.69 3.18 2.85
C LEU A 43 -2.90 2.82 1.99
N LEU A 44 -3.84 2.10 2.61
CA LEU A 44 -5.12 1.75 1.98
C LEU A 44 -6.21 2.63 2.59
N ILE A 45 -7.04 3.22 1.74
CA ILE A 45 -8.21 3.97 2.17
C ILE A 45 -9.44 3.14 1.81
N SER A 46 -10.13 2.64 2.82
CA SER A 46 -11.32 1.80 2.64
C SER A 46 -12.09 1.70 3.96
N ASP A 47 -13.40 1.69 3.88
CA ASP A 47 -14.25 1.52 5.05
C ASP A 47 -14.73 0.07 5.24
N ILE A 48 -14.33 -0.85 4.36
CA ILE A 48 -14.76 -2.25 4.44
C ILE A 48 -13.62 -3.25 4.62
N LEU A 49 -12.37 -2.88 4.35
CA LEU A 49 -11.23 -3.78 4.47
C LEU A 49 -10.78 -3.95 5.93
N ASP A 50 -10.11 -5.06 6.22
CA ASP A 50 -9.65 -5.41 7.55
C ASP A 50 -8.25 -6.06 7.51
N LYS A 51 -7.84 -6.66 8.63
CA LYS A 51 -6.55 -7.33 8.73
C LYS A 51 -6.39 -8.48 7.75
N THR A 52 -7.48 -9.19 7.47
CA THR A 52 -7.47 -10.29 6.51
C THR A 52 -7.16 -9.77 5.11
N SER A 53 -7.68 -8.60 4.78
CA SER A 53 -7.41 -7.94 3.50
C SER A 53 -5.93 -7.58 3.36
N LYS A 54 -5.32 -7.05 4.42
CA LYS A 54 -3.89 -6.73 4.43
C LYS A 54 -3.05 -7.99 4.15
N ARG A 55 -3.41 -9.08 4.80
CA ARG A 55 -2.71 -10.35 4.61
C ARG A 55 -2.86 -10.87 3.18
N ALA A 56 -4.06 -10.79 2.63
CA ALA A 56 -4.31 -11.21 1.26
C ALA A 56 -3.45 -10.44 0.27
N LEU A 57 -3.31 -9.13 0.48
CA LEU A 57 -2.50 -8.28 -0.37
C LEU A 57 -1.02 -8.66 -0.29
N ARG A 58 -0.50 -8.89 0.92
CA ARG A 58 0.89 -9.33 1.10
C ARG A 58 1.16 -10.67 0.43
N LEU A 59 0.27 -11.64 0.63
CA LEU A 59 0.45 -12.98 0.07
C LEU A 59 0.45 -12.96 -1.45
N ALA A 60 -0.44 -12.18 -2.05
CA ALA A 60 -0.48 -12.04 -3.51
C ALA A 60 0.83 -11.47 -4.05
N PHE A 61 1.39 -10.48 -3.34
CA PHE A 61 2.67 -9.90 -3.73
C PHE A 61 3.82 -10.91 -3.59
N PHE A 62 3.89 -11.60 -2.45
CA PHE A 62 4.95 -12.58 -2.18
C PHE A 62 4.94 -13.73 -3.18
N GLU A 63 3.76 -14.17 -3.55
CA GLU A 63 3.61 -15.28 -4.49
C GLU A 63 4.22 -14.96 -5.85
N ARG A 64 4.15 -13.72 -6.28
CA ARG A 64 4.64 -13.32 -7.59
C ARG A 64 6.05 -12.72 -7.56
N PHE A 65 6.38 -11.97 -6.53
CA PHE A 65 7.64 -11.22 -6.46
C PHE A 65 8.57 -11.67 -5.34
N GLY A 66 8.16 -12.65 -4.53
CA GLY A 66 8.97 -13.12 -3.40
C GLY A 66 8.67 -12.34 -2.13
N GLU A 67 9.17 -12.86 -1.02
CA GLU A 67 8.94 -12.24 0.29
C GLU A 67 9.70 -10.94 0.40
N GLN A 68 9.02 -9.94 0.95
CA GLN A 68 9.59 -8.63 1.22
C GLN A 68 8.77 -8.00 2.34
N LYS A 69 9.39 -7.16 3.15
CA LYS A 69 8.67 -6.48 4.22
C LYS A 69 7.76 -5.42 3.61
N ILE A 70 6.47 -5.59 3.83
CA ILE A 70 5.44 -4.65 3.38
C ILE A 70 4.63 -4.23 4.60
N ASP A 71 4.70 -2.95 4.94
CA ASP A 71 3.91 -2.37 6.01
C ASP A 71 2.66 -1.74 5.41
N ILE A 72 1.50 -2.13 5.93
CA ILE A 72 0.23 -1.65 5.40
C ILE A 72 -0.55 -0.93 6.49
N LEU A 73 -0.82 0.35 6.24
CA LEU A 73 -1.74 1.13 7.06
C LEU A 73 -3.12 1.08 6.41
N LEU A 74 -4.15 0.96 7.23
CA LEU A 74 -5.52 0.94 6.76
C LEU A 74 -6.29 2.06 7.44
N ASP A 75 -6.89 2.94 6.67
CA ASP A 75 -7.68 4.07 7.16
C ASP A 75 -9.04 4.07 6.49
N ASP A 76 -10.07 4.52 7.21
CA ASP A 76 -11.43 4.59 6.67
C ASP A 76 -11.73 5.92 5.95
N GLY A 77 -10.72 6.78 5.85
CA GLY A 77 -10.88 8.09 5.23
C GLY A 77 -11.11 9.22 6.21
N GLU A 78 -11.32 8.90 7.48
CA GLU A 78 -11.52 9.93 8.52
C GLU A 78 -10.19 10.51 9.03
N PHE A 79 -9.11 9.76 8.86
CA PHE A 79 -7.75 10.18 9.27
C PHE A 79 -7.67 10.62 10.73
N ILE A 80 -8.30 9.83 11.61
CA ILE A 80 -8.22 10.06 13.06
C ILE A 80 -6.80 9.84 13.55
N GLU A 81 -6.10 8.85 12.96
CA GLU A 81 -4.70 8.59 13.25
C GLU A 81 -3.81 9.62 12.55
N PRO A 82 -3.06 10.47 13.30
CA PRO A 82 -2.23 11.50 12.67
C PRO A 82 -1.19 10.94 11.70
N PHE A 83 -0.63 9.77 11.98
CA PHE A 83 0.38 9.17 11.11
C PHE A 83 -0.23 8.76 9.75
N HIS A 84 -1.47 8.28 9.75
CA HIS A 84 -2.17 7.95 8.51
C HIS A 84 -2.40 9.19 7.65
N LYS A 85 -2.75 10.30 8.28
CA LYS A 85 -2.96 11.55 7.56
C LYS A 85 -1.66 12.04 6.95
N LEU A 86 -0.55 11.93 7.68
CA LEU A 86 0.77 12.31 7.19
C LEU A 86 1.17 11.45 6.00
N ALA A 87 0.94 10.12 6.09
CA ALA A 87 1.23 9.20 5.01
C ALA A 87 0.42 9.53 3.75
N PHE A 88 -0.84 9.91 3.93
CA PHE A 88 -1.71 10.32 2.84
C PHE A 88 -1.20 11.59 2.16
N GLU A 89 -0.86 12.60 2.96
CA GLU A 89 -0.42 13.90 2.44
C GLU A 89 0.91 13.84 1.70
N ARG A 90 1.82 12.98 2.17
CA ARG A 90 3.17 12.85 1.59
C ARG A 90 3.31 11.69 0.63
N GLY A 91 2.31 10.83 0.55
CA GLY A 91 2.35 9.66 -0.31
C GLY A 91 2.02 9.96 -1.76
N ILE A 92 2.24 8.94 -2.58
CA ILE A 92 1.91 8.98 -4.00
C ILE A 92 0.75 8.03 -4.25
N LYS A 93 -0.33 8.54 -4.83
CA LYS A 93 -1.46 7.69 -5.18
C LYS A 93 -1.08 6.78 -6.35
N LEU A 94 -1.30 5.50 -6.17
CA LEU A 94 -1.00 4.51 -7.20
C LEU A 94 -2.16 4.19 -8.12
#